data_5a43466784f66941ffd5334baf1d957f
#
_entry.id   5a43466784f66941ffd5334baf1d957f
#
_cell.length_a   1.000
_cell.length_b   1.000
_cell.length_c   1.000
_cell.angle_alpha   90.00
_cell.angle_beta   90.00
_cell.angle_gamma   90.00
#
_symmetry.space_group_name_H-M   'P 1'
#
loop_
_entity.id
_entity.type
_entity.pdbx_description
1 polymer ?
#
loop_
_entity_poly.entity_id
_entity_poly.type
_entity_poly.pdbx_seq_one_letter_code
_entity_poly.pdbx_strand_id
1 'polypeptide(L)'
;NLFIDDYAHHPTEIENVLSAAKDSKLTNNIIAIFQPHRYSRIQSLYSEFSKCFKKADLVLVTDVYAAGEKNTNSFKIGNFIKLIDKNSKVKTIHIKSIDLISKYFDNNKKNLVIFMGAGDISNKAKEFYNKFNN
;
A
#
# COMPACT_ATOMS: atom_id res chain seq x y z
N ASN A 1 -6.85 -0.52 -16.48
CA ASN A 1 -6.17 -0.25 -15.20
C ASN A 1 -5.67 1.20 -15.16
N LEU A 2 -5.92 1.88 -14.05
CA LEU A 2 -5.38 3.20 -13.78
C LEU A 2 -4.32 3.09 -12.70
N PHE A 3 -3.23 3.84 -12.84
CA PHE A 3 -2.10 3.81 -11.90
C PHE A 3 -1.86 5.20 -11.34
N ILE A 4 -1.75 5.31 -10.03
CA ILE A 4 -1.45 6.54 -9.32
C ILE A 4 -0.25 6.30 -8.42
N ASP A 5 0.70 7.23 -8.45
CA ASP A 5 1.84 7.26 -7.55
C ASP A 5 1.63 8.43 -6.58
N ASP A 6 1.51 8.14 -5.30
CA ASP A 6 1.22 9.13 -4.27
C ASP A 6 2.23 9.04 -3.14
N TYR A 7 2.70 10.20 -2.68
CA TYR A 7 3.68 10.28 -1.61
C TYR A 7 3.10 9.95 -0.22
N ALA A 8 1.80 9.71 -0.12
CA ALA A 8 1.13 9.43 1.16
C ALA A 8 1.86 8.32 1.93
N HIS A 9 2.24 8.61 3.16
CA HIS A 9 2.96 7.69 4.03
C HIS A 9 2.55 7.79 5.50
N HIS A 10 1.67 8.71 5.83
CA HIS A 10 1.08 8.87 7.16
C HIS A 10 -0.36 8.35 7.12
N PRO A 11 -0.90 7.76 8.21
CA PRO A 11 -2.25 7.19 8.20
C PRO A 11 -3.34 8.14 7.70
N THR A 12 -3.31 9.39 8.11
CA THR A 12 -4.30 10.39 7.68
C THR A 12 -4.21 10.65 6.18
N GLU A 13 -3.00 10.74 5.63
CA GLU A 13 -2.78 10.94 4.20
C GLU A 13 -3.29 9.74 3.39
N ILE A 14 -2.98 8.54 3.85
CA ILE A 14 -3.42 7.29 3.20
C ILE A 14 -4.96 7.22 3.17
N GLU A 15 -5.59 7.48 4.31
CA GLU A 15 -7.04 7.46 4.41
C GLU A 15 -7.69 8.48 3.46
N ASN A 16 -7.12 9.68 3.38
CA ASN A 16 -7.63 10.74 2.50
C ASN A 16 -7.50 10.36 1.03
N VAL A 17 -6.37 9.79 0.62
CA VAL A 17 -6.16 9.35 -0.76
C VAL A 17 -7.14 8.26 -1.14
N LEU A 18 -7.33 7.26 -0.28
CA LEU A 18 -8.25 6.15 -0.54
C LEU A 18 -9.71 6.61 -0.56
N SER A 19 -10.09 7.55 0.32
CA SER A 19 -11.44 8.13 0.33
C SER A 19 -11.71 8.90 -0.96
N ALA A 20 -10.77 9.72 -1.40
CA ALA A 20 -10.90 10.46 -2.66
C ALA A 20 -11.01 9.51 -3.85
N ALA A 21 -10.22 8.44 -3.86
CA ALA A 21 -10.26 7.43 -4.92
C ALA A 21 -11.64 6.76 -4.99
N LYS A 22 -12.19 6.41 -3.84
CA LYS A 22 -13.51 5.77 -3.77
C LYS A 22 -14.62 6.72 -4.21
N ASP A 23 -14.55 7.97 -3.77
CA ASP A 23 -15.56 8.98 -4.11
C ASP A 23 -15.53 9.37 -5.59
N SER A 24 -14.39 9.24 -6.25
CA SER A 24 -14.25 9.56 -7.67
C SER A 24 -15.09 8.66 -8.57
N LYS A 25 -15.35 7.43 -8.14
CA LYS A 25 -16.07 6.40 -8.89
C LYS A 25 -15.47 6.11 -10.28
N LEU A 26 -14.20 6.45 -10.49
CA LEU A 26 -13.49 6.19 -11.74
C LEU A 26 -13.25 4.71 -11.97
N THR A 27 -13.15 3.95 -10.90
CA THR A 27 -12.92 2.51 -10.93
C THR A 27 -13.80 1.82 -9.89
N ASN A 28 -13.87 0.50 -9.96
CA ASN A 28 -14.67 -0.28 -9.03
C ASN A 28 -13.83 -1.31 -8.25
N ASN A 29 -12.51 -1.20 -8.34
CA ASN A 29 -11.60 -2.05 -7.56
C ASN A 29 -10.34 -1.24 -7.22
N ILE A 30 -10.17 -0.91 -5.95
CA ILE A 30 -9.04 -0.12 -5.46
C ILE A 30 -8.00 -1.04 -4.84
N ILE A 31 -6.82 -1.07 -5.43
CA ILE A 31 -5.68 -1.83 -4.94
C ILE A 31 -4.67 -0.84 -4.36
N ALA A 32 -4.51 -0.85 -3.05
CA ALA A 32 -3.55 -0.01 -2.35
C ALA A 32 -2.23 -0.77 -2.22
N ILE A 33 -1.14 -0.17 -2.70
CA ILE A 33 0.20 -0.72 -2.56
C ILE A 33 0.97 0.20 -1.63
N PHE A 34 1.26 -0.29 -0.44
CA PHE A 34 1.85 0.51 0.62
C PHE A 34 3.26 0.03 0.94
N GLN A 35 4.22 0.96 0.85
CA GLN A 35 5.57 0.74 1.35
C GLN A 35 5.71 1.45 2.70
N PRO A 36 5.79 0.71 3.81
CA PRO A 36 6.05 1.32 5.11
C PRO A 36 7.41 2.03 5.09
N HIS A 37 7.48 3.22 5.67
CA HIS A 37 8.69 4.04 5.68
C HIS A 37 9.15 4.22 7.12
N ARG A 38 10.30 3.64 7.45
CA ARG A 38 10.94 3.60 8.77
C ARG A 38 10.17 2.74 9.78
N TYR A 39 10.89 1.88 10.46
CA TYR A 39 10.32 1.04 11.53
C TYR A 39 9.74 1.87 12.66
N SER A 40 10.43 2.97 13.05
CA SER A 40 9.99 3.83 14.15
C SER A 40 8.63 4.46 13.88
N ARG A 41 8.38 4.91 12.65
CA ARG A 41 7.09 5.52 12.29
C ARG A 41 5.96 4.51 12.33
N ILE A 42 6.19 3.33 11.76
CA ILE A 42 5.17 2.29 11.76
C ILE A 42 4.83 1.87 13.19
N GLN A 43 5.83 1.72 14.04
CA GLN A 43 5.61 1.33 15.43
C GLN A 43 4.90 2.40 16.24
N SER A 44 5.27 3.68 16.07
CA SER A 44 4.64 4.77 16.82
C SER A 44 3.17 5.01 16.43
N LEU A 45 2.79 4.66 15.20
CA LEU A 45 1.44 4.86 14.67
C LEU A 45 0.79 3.53 14.27
N TYR A 46 1.17 2.45 14.94
CA TYR A 46 0.83 1.08 14.56
C TYR A 46 -0.69 0.88 14.45
N SER A 47 -1.43 1.31 15.47
CA SER A 47 -2.89 1.20 15.49
C SER A 47 -3.53 2.04 14.39
N GLU A 48 -3.07 3.28 14.22
CA GLU A 48 -3.60 4.21 13.21
C GLU A 48 -3.37 3.66 11.80
N PHE A 49 -2.18 3.13 11.51
CA PHE A 49 -1.90 2.50 10.22
C PHE A 49 -2.82 1.31 9.96
N SER A 50 -3.10 0.52 10.99
CA SER A 50 -3.93 -0.67 10.82
C SER A 50 -5.37 -0.34 10.42
N LYS A 51 -5.83 0.89 10.66
CA LYS A 51 -7.22 1.31 10.44
C LYS A 51 -7.41 2.19 9.20
N CYS A 52 -6.33 2.60 8.53
CA CYS A 52 -6.43 3.62 7.49
C CYS A 52 -6.74 3.09 6.08
N PHE A 53 -6.86 1.77 5.91
CA PHE A 53 -7.03 1.15 4.59
C PHE A 53 -8.46 0.71 4.29
N LYS A 54 -9.44 1.13 5.08
CA LYS A 54 -10.83 0.63 4.97
C LYS A 54 -11.47 0.84 3.62
N LYS A 55 -11.06 1.86 2.87
CA LYS A 55 -11.65 2.18 1.57
C LYS A 55 -11.02 1.42 0.41
N ALA A 56 -9.94 0.69 0.64
CA ALA A 56 -9.34 -0.16 -0.38
C ALA A 56 -10.10 -1.50 -0.47
N ASP A 57 -10.02 -2.13 -1.63
CA ASP A 57 -10.56 -3.48 -1.85
C ASP A 57 -9.50 -4.55 -1.65
N LEU A 58 -8.24 -4.18 -1.80
CA LEU A 58 -7.09 -5.05 -1.57
C LEU A 58 -5.91 -4.18 -1.14
N VAL A 59 -5.14 -4.65 -0.16
CA VAL A 59 -3.93 -3.96 0.31
C VAL A 59 -2.74 -4.89 0.11
N LEU A 60 -1.75 -4.41 -0.63
CA LEU A 60 -0.47 -5.10 -0.82
C LEU A 60 0.61 -4.29 -0.10
N VAL A 61 1.29 -4.91 0.85
CA VAL A 61 2.29 -4.24 1.67
C VAL A 61 3.68 -4.78 1.32
N THR A 62 4.59 -3.88 0.99
CA THR A 62 5.98 -4.24 0.69
C THR A 62 6.80 -4.37 1.98
N ASP A 63 8.07 -4.75 1.84
CA ASP A 63 9.00 -4.67 2.96
C ASP A 63 9.16 -3.20 3.40
N VAL A 64 9.54 -3.01 4.67
CA VAL A 64 9.77 -1.66 5.21
C VAL A 64 10.97 -1.03 4.50
N TYR A 65 10.80 0.21 4.06
CA TYR A 65 11.91 1.04 3.61
C TYR A 65 12.56 1.64 4.86
N ALA A 66 13.70 1.09 5.24
CA ALA A 66 14.31 1.36 6.55
C ALA A 66 14.87 2.78 6.68
N ALA A 67 15.31 3.41 5.58
CA ALA A 67 15.90 4.77 5.57
C ALA A 67 17.06 4.89 6.55
N GLY A 68 17.90 3.85 6.63
CA GLY A 68 19.06 3.80 7.53
C GLY A 68 18.79 3.29 8.94
N GLU A 69 17.52 3.07 9.29
CA GLU A 69 17.18 2.52 10.61
C GLU A 69 17.47 1.02 10.69
N LYS A 70 17.72 0.55 11.91
CA LYS A 70 17.77 -0.87 12.20
C LYS A 70 16.45 -1.29 12.83
N ASN A 71 16.05 -2.54 12.61
CA ASN A 71 14.85 -3.10 13.24
C ASN A 71 15.19 -3.51 14.68
N THR A 72 15.30 -2.53 15.58
CA THR A 72 15.71 -2.75 16.98
C THR A 72 14.60 -3.28 17.87
N ASN A 73 13.33 -3.07 17.49
CA ASN A 73 12.17 -3.46 18.30
C ASN A 73 11.50 -4.72 17.77
N SER A 74 12.20 -5.50 16.95
CA SER A 74 11.71 -6.78 16.42
C SER A 74 10.38 -6.64 15.67
N PHE A 75 10.21 -5.55 14.90
CA PHE A 75 9.02 -5.38 14.07
C PHE A 75 8.86 -6.58 13.13
N LYS A 76 7.67 -7.13 13.11
CA LYS A 76 7.34 -8.28 12.25
C LYS A 76 6.25 -7.88 11.26
N ILE A 77 6.60 -7.87 9.98
CA ILE A 77 5.67 -7.47 8.93
C ILE A 77 4.40 -8.34 8.91
N GLY A 78 4.53 -9.63 9.19
CA GLY A 78 3.38 -10.53 9.23
C GLY A 78 2.34 -10.14 10.27
N ASN A 79 2.77 -9.67 11.44
CA ASN A 79 1.86 -9.20 12.48
C ASN A 79 1.15 -7.91 12.05
N PHE A 80 1.87 -7.03 11.39
CA PHE A 80 1.31 -5.78 10.87
C PHE A 80 0.24 -6.06 9.80
N ILE A 81 0.53 -6.98 8.88
CA ILE A 81 -0.41 -7.42 7.85
C ILE A 81 -1.71 -7.95 8.47
N LYS A 82 -1.59 -8.82 9.47
CA LYS A 82 -2.75 -9.40 10.16
C LYS A 82 -3.58 -8.32 10.84
N LEU A 83 -2.93 -7.32 11.43
CA LEU A 83 -3.63 -6.25 12.11
C LEU A 83 -4.38 -5.34 11.14
N ILE A 84 -3.79 -5.03 9.99
CA ILE A 84 -4.48 -4.28 8.93
C ILE A 84 -5.71 -5.04 8.45
N ASP A 85 -5.55 -6.32 8.16
CA ASP A 85 -6.65 -7.17 7.71
C ASP A 85 -7.81 -7.14 8.71
N LYS A 86 -7.50 -7.28 9.99
CA LYS A 86 -8.50 -7.27 11.07
C LYS A 86 -9.16 -5.90 11.24
N ASN A 87 -8.38 -4.83 11.33
CA ASN A 87 -8.88 -3.50 11.72
C ASN A 87 -9.41 -2.69 10.55
N SER A 88 -8.88 -2.86 9.36
CA SER A 88 -9.38 -2.23 8.13
C SER A 88 -10.43 -3.10 7.43
N LYS A 89 -10.56 -4.36 7.83
CA LYS A 89 -11.51 -5.33 7.24
C LYS A 89 -11.33 -5.44 5.73
N VAL A 90 -10.07 -5.52 5.29
CA VAL A 90 -9.69 -5.63 3.90
C VAL A 90 -8.58 -6.67 3.77
N LYS A 91 -8.66 -7.49 2.71
CA LYS A 91 -7.63 -8.49 2.44
C LYS A 91 -6.29 -7.79 2.28
N THR A 92 -5.30 -8.23 3.06
CA THR A 92 -3.97 -7.60 3.12
C THR A 92 -2.91 -8.67 2.93
N ILE A 93 -1.99 -8.44 2.01
CA ILE A 93 -0.98 -9.41 1.60
C ILE A 93 0.38 -8.73 1.62
N HIS A 94 1.39 -9.42 2.15
CA HIS A 94 2.78 -9.00 2.03
C HIS A 94 3.31 -9.41 0.65
N ILE A 95 3.91 -8.49 -0.08
CA ILE A 95 4.54 -8.77 -1.36
C ILE A 95 6.03 -8.47 -1.27
N LYS A 96 6.82 -9.34 -1.89
CA LYS A 96 8.28 -9.20 -1.88
C LYS A 96 8.80 -8.30 -2.99
N SER A 97 8.04 -8.13 -4.05
CA SER A 97 8.43 -7.33 -5.19
C SER A 97 7.22 -6.68 -5.85
N ILE A 98 7.39 -5.43 -6.28
CA ILE A 98 6.37 -4.70 -7.04
C ILE A 98 6.04 -5.44 -8.34
N ASP A 99 6.99 -6.18 -8.92
CA ASP A 99 6.76 -6.93 -10.17
C ASP A 99 5.65 -7.99 -10.03
N LEU A 100 5.32 -8.36 -8.79
CA LEU A 100 4.30 -9.39 -8.53
C LEU A 100 2.88 -8.86 -8.48
N ILE A 101 2.68 -7.54 -8.52
CA ILE A 101 1.35 -6.96 -8.28
C ILE A 101 0.35 -7.26 -9.38
N SER A 102 0.80 -7.43 -10.62
CA SER A 102 -0.10 -7.66 -11.75
C SER A 102 -0.97 -8.91 -11.58
N LYS A 103 -0.50 -9.92 -10.86
CA LYS A 103 -1.27 -11.14 -10.62
C LYS A 103 -2.46 -10.93 -9.68
N TYR A 104 -2.51 -9.79 -9.00
CA TYR A 104 -3.62 -9.44 -8.12
C TYR A 104 -4.67 -8.54 -8.79
N PHE A 105 -4.44 -8.14 -10.04
CA PHE A 105 -5.41 -7.33 -10.77
C PHE A 105 -6.63 -8.18 -11.11
N ASP A 106 -7.81 -7.59 -10.97
CA ASP A 106 -9.06 -8.26 -11.33
C ASP A 106 -9.36 -7.94 -12.80
N ASN A 107 -9.32 -8.95 -13.66
CA ASN A 107 -9.53 -8.78 -15.09
C ASN A 107 -10.98 -8.42 -15.46
N ASN A 108 -11.91 -8.63 -14.53
CA ASN A 108 -13.32 -8.33 -14.72
C ASN A 108 -13.73 -6.97 -14.18
N LYS A 109 -12.79 -6.21 -13.65
CA LYS A 109 -13.04 -4.90 -13.03
C LYS A 109 -12.10 -3.85 -13.56
N LYS A 110 -12.50 -2.60 -13.35
CA LYS A 110 -11.60 -1.47 -13.56
C LYS A 110 -10.77 -1.29 -12.30
N ASN A 111 -9.49 -1.60 -12.39
CA ASN A 111 -8.57 -1.50 -11.25
C ASN A 111 -7.98 -0.10 -11.15
N LEU A 112 -7.98 0.46 -9.95
CA LEU A 112 -7.19 1.63 -9.61
C LEU A 112 -6.07 1.17 -8.68
N VAL A 113 -4.85 1.27 -9.16
CA VAL A 113 -3.65 0.83 -8.44
C VAL A 113 -2.95 2.06 -7.90
N ILE A 114 -2.90 2.20 -6.58
CA ILE A 114 -2.33 3.37 -5.92
C ILE A 114 -1.09 2.95 -5.16
N PHE A 115 0.07 3.46 -5.61
CA PHE A 115 1.34 3.26 -4.93
C PHE A 115 1.52 4.35 -3.88
N MET A 116 1.73 3.98 -2.63
CA MET A 116 1.87 4.93 -1.53
C MET A 116 3.12 4.68 -0.72
N GLY A 117 3.86 5.73 -0.45
CA GLY A 117 5.07 5.68 0.34
C GLY A 117 6.01 6.83 0.06
N ALA A 118 6.93 7.07 0.99
CA ALA A 118 7.92 8.15 0.91
C ALA A 118 9.32 7.67 0.52
N GLY A 119 9.50 6.36 0.32
CA GLY A 119 10.78 5.77 -0.05
C GLY A 119 10.95 5.60 -1.55
N ASP A 120 11.58 4.49 -1.95
CA ASP A 120 11.89 4.23 -3.35
C ASP A 120 10.72 3.66 -4.16
N ILE A 121 9.54 3.52 -3.55
CA ILE A 121 8.37 2.95 -4.22
C ILE A 121 7.96 3.75 -5.45
N SER A 122 8.16 5.06 -5.46
CA SER A 122 7.84 5.91 -6.60
C SER A 122 8.63 5.49 -7.85
N ASN A 123 9.94 5.26 -7.70
CA ASN A 123 10.78 4.78 -8.79
C ASN A 123 10.38 3.38 -9.24
N LYS A 124 10.09 2.50 -8.30
CA LYS A 124 9.65 1.14 -8.60
C LYS A 124 8.29 1.13 -9.31
N ALA A 125 7.40 2.04 -8.94
CA ALA A 125 6.11 2.20 -9.60
C ALA A 125 6.28 2.61 -11.07
N LYS A 126 7.17 3.55 -11.34
CA LYS A 126 7.48 3.98 -12.72
C LYS A 126 8.06 2.84 -13.54
N GLU A 127 8.99 2.09 -12.98
CA GLU A 127 9.58 0.92 -13.66
C GLU A 127 8.50 -0.13 -13.96
N PHE A 128 7.64 -0.41 -13.01
CA PHE A 128 6.54 -1.36 -13.19
C PHE A 128 5.61 -0.88 -14.29
N TYR A 129 5.19 0.39 -14.25
CA TYR A 129 4.28 0.96 -15.24
C TYR A 129 4.85 0.85 -16.66
N ASN A 130 6.13 1.17 -16.83
CA ASN A 130 6.78 1.10 -18.14
C ASN A 130 6.83 -0.33 -18.66
N LYS A 131 7.14 -1.31 -17.81
CA LYS A 131 7.16 -2.73 -18.19
C LYS A 131 5.75 -3.24 -18.50
N PHE A 132 4.77 -2.86 -17.71
CA PHE A 132 3.39 -3.33 -17.84
C PHE A 132 2.75 -2.86 -19.14
N ASN A 133 3.08 -1.67 -19.60
CA ASN A 133 2.52 -1.07 -20.82
C ASN A 133 3.37 -1.35 -22.08
N ASN A 134 4.46 -2.06 -21.95
CA ASN A 134 5.26 -2.50 -23.10
C ASN A 134 4.92 -3.99 -23.42
#